data_492043eff55666c7309c434a60c49e6e
#
_entry.id   492043eff55666c7309c434a60c49e6e
#
_cell.length_a   1.000
_cell.length_b   1.000
_cell.length_c   1.000
_cell.angle_alpha   90.00
_cell.angle_beta   90.00
_cell.angle_gamma   90.00
#
_symmetry.space_group_name_H-M   'P 1'
#
loop_
_entity.id
_entity.type
_entity.pdbx_description
1 polymer ?
#
loop_
_entity_poly.entity_id
_entity_poly.type
_entity_poly.pdbx_seq_one_letter_code
_entity_poly.pdbx_strand_id
1 'polypeptide(L)'
;GVSNVSFSFRGNDAVREAIHTVFLYHAIQAGMTMGIVNAAQLGVYDDLDPALREKVEAVVLNKSPEAGEQLVEFAQTVKGAAKEQVRDLAWRTLPVNERLAHAMVKGITEFIVEDTEEARLANEAAGQPPLAVIEGPLMSGMNVVGDLFGAGKMFLPQVVKSARVMKHAVAHLLPY
;
A
#
# COMPACT_ATOMS: atom_id res chain seq x y z
N GLY A 1 -10.59 8.54 21.21
CA GLY A 1 -9.68 7.40 21.03
C GLY A 1 -8.59 7.72 20.04
N VAL A 2 -7.31 7.66 20.45
CA VAL A 2 -6.18 8.02 19.60
C VAL A 2 -5.71 6.85 18.74
N SER A 3 -5.84 5.61 19.19
CA SER A 3 -5.30 4.43 18.51
C SER A 3 -5.77 4.25 17.05
N ASN A 4 -6.93 4.78 16.71
CA ASN A 4 -7.51 4.66 15.37
C ASN A 4 -6.77 5.51 14.31
N VAL A 5 -6.05 6.58 14.70
CA VAL A 5 -5.31 7.40 13.73
C VAL A 5 -4.20 6.61 13.03
N SER A 6 -3.72 5.54 13.63
CA SER A 6 -2.70 4.65 13.09
C SER A 6 -3.22 3.31 12.57
N PHE A 7 -4.54 3.15 12.47
CA PHE A 7 -5.15 1.85 12.16
C PHE A 7 -4.70 1.28 10.81
N SER A 8 -4.41 2.13 9.84
CA SER A 8 -3.88 1.74 8.53
C SER A 8 -2.53 1.01 8.61
N PHE A 9 -1.78 1.21 9.70
CA PHE A 9 -0.47 0.57 9.95
C PHE A 9 -0.55 -0.57 10.98
N ARG A 10 -1.74 -1.16 11.18
CA ARG A 10 -1.91 -2.30 12.08
C ARG A 10 -0.93 -3.42 11.71
N GLY A 11 -0.20 -3.91 12.73
CA GLY A 11 0.86 -4.91 12.58
C GLY A 11 2.26 -4.33 12.33
N ASN A 12 2.42 -2.98 12.34
CA ASN A 12 3.71 -2.29 12.40
C ASN A 12 3.73 -1.36 13.62
N ASP A 13 4.05 -1.92 14.78
CA ASP A 13 3.91 -1.23 16.07
C ASP A 13 4.82 -0.01 16.16
N ALA A 14 6.03 -0.06 15.60
CA ALA A 14 6.96 1.08 15.62
C ALA A 14 6.38 2.30 14.87
N VAL A 15 5.81 2.09 13.69
CA VAL A 15 5.16 3.18 12.93
C VAL A 15 3.89 3.66 13.62
N ARG A 16 3.11 2.76 14.23
CA ARG A 16 1.91 3.12 14.99
C ARG A 16 2.24 3.97 16.20
N GLU A 17 3.26 3.59 16.96
CA GLU A 17 3.75 4.35 18.12
C GLU A 17 4.21 5.76 17.70
N ALA A 18 4.98 5.86 16.62
CA ALA A 18 5.39 7.14 16.07
C ALA A 18 4.20 8.02 15.66
N ILE A 19 3.17 7.43 14.99
CA ILE A 19 1.94 8.16 14.62
C ILE A 19 1.20 8.66 15.86
N HIS A 20 1.05 7.84 16.91
CA HIS A 20 0.40 8.25 18.15
C HIS A 20 1.16 9.41 18.80
N THR A 21 2.48 9.30 18.89
CA THR A 21 3.35 10.28 19.51
C THR A 21 3.30 11.63 18.79
N VAL A 22 3.48 11.63 17.47
CA VAL A 22 3.42 12.85 16.65
C VAL A 22 2.03 13.48 16.66
N PHE A 23 0.97 12.66 16.52
CA PHE A 23 -0.39 13.15 16.56
C PHE A 23 -0.70 13.82 17.90
N LEU A 24 -0.38 13.16 19.02
CA LEU A 24 -0.65 13.74 20.35
C LEU A 24 0.17 14.99 20.60
N TYR A 25 1.43 15.04 20.19
CA TYR A 25 2.26 16.23 20.31
C TYR A 25 1.58 17.44 19.69
N HIS A 26 1.16 17.35 18.43
CA HIS A 26 0.48 18.46 17.75
C HIS A 26 -0.93 18.71 18.25
N ALA A 27 -1.70 17.66 18.56
CA ALA A 27 -3.08 17.80 19.05
C ALA A 27 -3.14 18.48 20.42
N ILE A 28 -2.19 18.20 21.33
CA ILE A 28 -2.09 18.86 22.64
C ILE A 28 -1.77 20.33 22.46
N GLN A 29 -0.84 20.67 21.59
CA GLN A 29 -0.53 22.08 21.26
C GLN A 29 -1.73 22.81 20.65
N ALA A 30 -2.56 22.08 19.89
CA ALA A 30 -3.79 22.62 19.31
C ALA A 30 -4.97 22.67 20.30
N GLY A 31 -4.75 22.35 21.59
CA GLY A 31 -5.76 22.47 22.66
C GLY A 31 -6.44 21.16 23.06
N MET A 32 -5.96 20.01 22.62
CA MET A 32 -6.47 18.72 23.10
C MET A 32 -6.09 18.50 24.57
N THR A 33 -7.08 18.26 25.43
CA THR A 33 -6.87 18.11 26.89
C THR A 33 -6.97 16.66 27.35
N MET A 34 -7.59 15.77 26.57
CA MET A 34 -7.80 14.38 26.96
C MET A 34 -7.75 13.45 25.76
N GLY A 35 -7.07 12.31 25.89
CA GLY A 35 -6.99 11.28 24.86
C GLY A 35 -7.03 9.88 25.49
N ILE A 36 -7.73 8.95 24.84
CA ILE A 36 -7.68 7.54 25.19
C ILE A 36 -6.67 6.88 24.26
N VAL A 37 -5.59 6.35 24.84
CA VAL A 37 -4.48 5.73 24.09
C VAL A 37 -3.87 4.61 24.95
N ASN A 38 -3.25 3.63 24.29
CA ASN A 38 -2.44 2.64 24.99
C ASN A 38 -1.12 3.29 25.46
N ALA A 39 -0.94 3.46 26.75
CA ALA A 39 0.25 4.09 27.32
C ALA A 39 1.56 3.36 26.97
N ALA A 40 1.50 2.04 26.74
CA ALA A 40 2.65 1.25 26.31
C ALA A 40 3.05 1.48 24.83
N GLN A 41 2.25 2.22 24.08
CA GLN A 41 2.49 2.57 22.67
C GLN A 41 2.64 4.07 22.49
N LEU A 42 3.25 4.74 23.45
CA LEU A 42 3.60 6.16 23.38
C LEU A 42 5.10 6.32 23.56
N GLY A 43 5.71 6.98 22.61
CA GLY A 43 7.09 7.46 22.69
C GLY A 43 7.16 8.92 23.14
N VAL A 44 8.38 9.41 23.30
CA VAL A 44 8.68 10.85 23.44
C VAL A 44 8.95 11.40 22.05
N TYR A 45 8.35 12.53 21.69
CA TYR A 45 8.44 13.10 20.34
C TYR A 45 9.90 13.34 19.89
N ASP A 46 10.75 13.82 20.81
CA ASP A 46 12.15 14.13 20.51
C ASP A 46 13.03 12.88 20.41
N ASP A 47 12.61 11.76 20.99
CA ASP A 47 13.32 10.48 20.96
C ASP A 47 12.98 9.64 19.72
N LEU A 48 11.99 10.04 18.93
CA LEU A 48 11.66 9.36 17.68
C LEU A 48 12.81 9.47 16.68
N ASP A 49 13.03 8.39 15.94
CA ASP A 49 13.94 8.44 14.79
C ASP A 49 13.57 9.63 13.88
N PRO A 50 14.53 10.53 13.57
CA PRO A 50 14.24 11.76 12.84
C PRO A 50 13.60 11.52 11.47
N ALA A 51 14.01 10.47 10.76
CA ALA A 51 13.49 10.16 9.43
C ALA A 51 12.03 9.64 9.52
N LEU A 52 11.75 8.78 10.51
CA LEU A 52 10.39 8.31 10.77
C LEU A 52 9.49 9.45 11.23
N ARG A 53 9.98 10.29 12.14
CA ARG A 53 9.25 11.46 12.65
C ARG A 53 8.84 12.41 11.53
N GLU A 54 9.78 12.76 10.64
CA GLU A 54 9.52 13.64 9.49
C GLU A 54 8.42 13.08 8.58
N LYS A 55 8.48 11.79 8.24
CA LYS A 55 7.49 11.15 7.38
C LYS A 55 6.11 11.07 8.04
N VAL A 56 6.06 10.72 9.32
CA VAL A 56 4.82 10.68 10.09
C VAL A 56 4.21 12.07 10.22
N GLU A 57 5.03 13.08 10.52
CA GLU A 57 4.58 14.47 10.66
C GLU A 57 4.04 15.03 9.35
N ALA A 58 4.66 14.69 8.21
CA ALA A 58 4.16 15.07 6.90
C ALA A 58 2.75 14.54 6.64
N VAL A 59 2.43 13.33 7.11
CA VAL A 59 1.08 12.74 7.01
C VAL A 59 0.11 13.41 7.99
N VAL A 60 0.49 13.52 9.26
CA VAL A 60 -0.37 14.08 10.32
C VAL A 60 -0.77 15.52 10.02
N LEU A 61 0.16 16.31 9.49
CA LEU A 61 -0.06 17.71 9.14
C LEU A 61 -0.46 17.94 7.67
N ASN A 62 -0.64 16.85 6.90
CA ASN A 62 -0.98 16.92 5.47
C ASN A 62 -0.07 17.85 4.66
N LYS A 63 1.25 17.70 4.83
CA LYS A 63 2.26 18.58 4.21
C LYS A 63 2.37 18.43 2.70
N SER A 64 2.04 17.25 2.15
CA SER A 64 1.99 17.00 0.71
C SER A 64 1.00 15.88 0.36
N PRO A 65 0.47 15.85 -0.87
CA PRO A 65 -0.41 14.76 -1.35
C PRO A 65 0.26 13.39 -1.31
N GLU A 66 1.58 13.32 -1.47
CA GLU A 66 2.37 12.09 -1.52
C GLU A 66 2.81 11.61 -0.14
N ALA A 67 2.60 12.39 0.93
CA ALA A 67 3.09 12.09 2.28
C ALA A 67 2.66 10.69 2.77
N GLY A 68 1.39 10.32 2.51
CA GLY A 68 0.88 9.00 2.86
C GLY A 68 1.63 7.86 2.17
N GLU A 69 1.91 8.01 0.87
CA GLU A 69 2.64 7.02 0.08
C GLU A 69 4.09 6.88 0.56
N GLN A 70 4.75 8.01 0.78
CA GLN A 70 6.12 8.04 1.31
C GLN A 70 6.24 7.37 2.68
N LEU A 71 5.26 7.56 3.58
CA LEU A 71 5.25 6.88 4.85
C LEU A 71 5.04 5.37 4.69
N VAL A 72 4.19 4.93 3.76
CA VAL A 72 3.97 3.51 3.47
C VAL A 72 5.25 2.84 2.98
N GLU A 73 5.99 3.49 2.09
CA GLU A 73 7.28 2.98 1.61
C GLU A 73 8.31 2.91 2.74
N PHE A 74 8.42 3.97 3.52
CA PHE A 74 9.33 4.01 4.65
C PHE A 74 8.98 2.97 5.73
N ALA A 75 7.69 2.74 6.00
CA ALA A 75 7.23 1.75 6.97
C ALA A 75 7.66 0.31 6.64
N GLN A 76 7.91 0.01 5.37
CA GLN A 76 8.43 -1.30 4.96
C GLN A 76 9.90 -1.47 5.39
N THR A 77 10.67 -0.39 5.43
CA THR A 77 12.08 -0.42 5.89
C THR A 77 12.18 -0.55 7.40
N VAL A 78 11.26 0.04 8.15
CA VAL A 78 11.21 -0.02 9.62
C VAL A 78 10.87 -1.43 10.13
N LYS A 79 10.12 -2.21 9.36
CA LYS A 79 9.66 -3.56 9.75
C LYS A 79 10.69 -4.67 9.58
N GLY A 80 11.75 -4.44 8.85
CA GLY A 80 12.83 -5.40 8.65
C GLY A 80 14.08 -4.64 8.25
N ALA A 81 15.21 -4.96 8.86
CA ALA A 81 16.49 -4.54 8.32
C ALA A 81 16.43 -4.73 6.80
N ALA A 82 16.59 -3.65 6.06
CA ALA A 82 16.43 -3.62 4.63
C ALA A 82 17.15 -4.85 4.00
N LYS A 83 16.38 -5.88 3.65
CA LYS A 83 16.78 -6.63 2.49
C LYS A 83 16.69 -5.60 1.37
N GLU A 84 17.84 -5.14 0.87
CA GLU A 84 17.93 -4.64 -0.48
C GLU A 84 17.00 -5.53 -1.30
N GLN A 85 15.88 -5.00 -1.73
CA GLN A 85 15.09 -5.67 -2.74
C GLN A 85 15.94 -5.59 -4.01
N VAL A 86 16.87 -6.54 -4.14
CA VAL A 86 17.27 -6.98 -5.47
C VAL A 86 15.95 -7.13 -6.20
N ARG A 87 15.71 -6.30 -7.21
CA ARG A 87 14.49 -6.37 -8.02
C ARG A 87 14.40 -7.78 -8.56
N ASP A 88 13.69 -8.63 -7.85
CA ASP A 88 13.44 -9.99 -8.31
C ASP A 88 12.47 -9.92 -9.48
N LEU A 89 13.03 -9.93 -10.68
CA LEU A 89 12.28 -9.97 -11.94
C LEU A 89 11.97 -11.39 -12.39
N ALA A 90 12.24 -12.40 -11.57
CA ALA A 90 11.95 -13.80 -11.93
C ALA A 90 10.47 -14.02 -12.30
N TRP A 91 9.55 -13.26 -11.65
CA TRP A 91 8.13 -13.30 -11.98
C TRP A 91 7.80 -12.82 -13.41
N ARG A 92 8.70 -12.08 -14.08
CA ARG A 92 8.50 -11.65 -15.48
C ARG A 92 8.54 -12.80 -16.47
N THR A 93 9.08 -13.97 -16.09
CA THR A 93 9.10 -15.18 -16.92
C THR A 93 7.79 -15.97 -16.85
N LEU A 94 6.87 -15.60 -15.97
CA LEU A 94 5.56 -16.24 -15.82
C LEU A 94 4.64 -15.92 -17.01
N PRO A 95 3.60 -16.74 -17.26
CA PRO A 95 2.52 -16.41 -18.19
C PRO A 95 1.88 -15.06 -17.84
N VAL A 96 1.38 -14.34 -18.85
CA VAL A 96 0.85 -12.98 -18.69
C VAL A 96 -0.22 -12.86 -17.60
N ASN A 97 -1.13 -13.83 -17.50
CA ASN A 97 -2.18 -13.82 -16.49
C ASN A 97 -1.63 -13.92 -15.06
N GLU A 98 -0.57 -14.71 -14.88
CA GLU A 98 0.12 -14.82 -13.59
C GLU A 98 0.92 -13.57 -13.28
N ARG A 99 1.52 -12.91 -14.29
CA ARG A 99 2.20 -11.62 -14.13
C ARG A 99 1.23 -10.54 -13.68
N LEU A 100 0.06 -10.47 -14.29
CA LEU A 100 -1.01 -9.53 -13.90
C LEU A 100 -1.46 -9.74 -12.46
N ALA A 101 -1.75 -11.00 -12.08
CA ALA A 101 -2.12 -11.33 -10.70
C ALA A 101 -1.00 -11.00 -9.70
N HIS A 102 0.26 -11.28 -10.05
CA HIS A 102 1.42 -10.94 -9.22
C HIS A 102 1.56 -9.42 -9.05
N ALA A 103 1.46 -8.66 -10.15
CA ALA A 103 1.53 -7.19 -10.12
C ALA A 103 0.42 -6.61 -9.23
N MET A 104 -0.79 -7.16 -9.28
CA MET A 104 -1.90 -6.78 -8.39
C MET A 104 -1.56 -6.99 -6.92
N VAL A 105 -1.09 -8.19 -6.55
CA VAL A 105 -0.77 -8.54 -5.15
C VAL A 105 0.39 -7.71 -4.61
N LYS A 106 1.39 -7.42 -5.44
CA LYS A 106 2.60 -6.66 -5.04
C LYS A 106 2.45 -5.15 -5.20
N GLY A 107 1.39 -4.67 -5.86
CA GLY A 107 1.17 -3.24 -6.11
C GLY A 107 2.16 -2.66 -7.14
N ILE A 108 2.59 -3.44 -8.14
CA ILE A 108 3.57 -3.06 -9.15
C ILE A 108 2.85 -2.44 -10.35
N THR A 109 3.12 -1.18 -10.66
CA THR A 109 2.50 -0.47 -11.79
C THR A 109 3.40 -0.41 -13.03
N GLU A 110 4.70 -0.71 -12.90
CA GLU A 110 5.72 -0.49 -13.93
C GLU A 110 5.41 -1.22 -15.25
N PHE A 111 4.89 -2.45 -15.19
CA PHE A 111 4.65 -3.29 -16.37
C PHE A 111 3.16 -3.51 -16.66
N ILE A 112 2.28 -2.89 -15.87
CA ILE A 112 0.85 -3.27 -15.90
C ILE A 112 0.18 -2.97 -17.25
N VAL A 113 0.55 -1.89 -17.92
CA VAL A 113 -0.02 -1.51 -19.22
C VAL A 113 0.40 -2.50 -20.30
N GLU A 114 1.68 -2.86 -20.35
CA GLU A 114 2.22 -3.83 -21.31
C GLU A 114 1.58 -5.21 -21.12
N ASP A 115 1.55 -5.70 -19.89
CA ASP A 115 0.97 -7.01 -19.56
C ASP A 115 -0.55 -7.04 -19.81
N THR A 116 -1.25 -5.92 -19.57
CA THR A 116 -2.69 -5.80 -19.86
C THR A 116 -2.94 -5.85 -21.37
N GLU A 117 -2.11 -5.19 -22.17
CA GLU A 117 -2.24 -5.23 -23.63
C GLU A 117 -1.93 -6.64 -24.18
N GLU A 118 -0.88 -7.29 -23.69
CA GLU A 118 -0.55 -8.68 -24.07
C GLU A 118 -1.74 -9.62 -23.78
N ALA A 119 -2.34 -9.51 -22.59
CA ALA A 119 -3.49 -10.32 -22.21
C ALA A 119 -4.74 -9.99 -23.07
N ARG A 120 -4.97 -8.71 -23.38
CA ARG A 120 -6.07 -8.27 -24.24
C ARG A 120 -5.95 -8.89 -25.64
N LEU A 121 -4.76 -8.80 -26.25
CA LEU A 121 -4.50 -9.37 -27.59
C LEU A 121 -4.66 -10.89 -27.60
N ALA A 122 -4.19 -11.58 -26.55
CA ALA A 122 -4.36 -13.02 -26.40
C ALA A 122 -5.84 -13.41 -26.30
N ASN A 123 -6.62 -12.65 -25.54
CA ASN A 123 -8.07 -12.87 -25.42
C ASN A 123 -8.80 -12.60 -26.74
N GLU A 124 -8.44 -11.53 -27.46
CA GLU A 124 -9.00 -11.22 -28.77
C GLU A 124 -8.75 -12.33 -29.77
N ALA A 125 -7.54 -12.88 -29.81
CA ALA A 125 -7.19 -14.03 -30.65
C ALA A 125 -7.99 -15.30 -30.28
N ALA A 126 -8.44 -15.43 -29.03
CA ALA A 126 -9.28 -16.49 -28.53
C ALA A 126 -10.80 -16.19 -28.65
N GLY A 127 -11.18 -15.07 -29.26
CA GLY A 127 -12.58 -14.65 -29.39
C GLY A 127 -13.21 -14.18 -28.08
N GLN A 128 -12.43 -13.76 -27.09
CA GLN A 128 -12.89 -13.26 -25.80
C GLN A 128 -12.87 -11.73 -25.77
N PRO A 129 -13.82 -11.10 -25.04
CA PRO A 129 -13.85 -9.64 -24.92
C PRO A 129 -12.71 -9.12 -24.04
N PRO A 130 -12.32 -7.82 -24.18
CA PRO A 130 -11.33 -7.17 -23.31
C PRO A 130 -11.67 -7.26 -21.82
N LEU A 131 -12.94 -7.29 -21.48
CA LEU A 131 -13.44 -7.45 -20.11
C LEU A 131 -12.92 -8.72 -19.42
N ALA A 132 -12.63 -9.78 -20.18
CA ALA A 132 -12.09 -11.03 -19.64
C ALA A 132 -10.71 -10.86 -18.98
N VAL A 133 -9.94 -9.83 -19.33
CA VAL A 133 -8.70 -9.48 -18.61
C VAL A 133 -9.00 -9.01 -17.19
N ILE A 134 -10.07 -8.24 -17.03
CA ILE A 134 -10.49 -7.73 -15.71
C ILE A 134 -11.08 -8.88 -14.88
N GLU A 135 -12.06 -9.61 -15.42
CA GLU A 135 -12.76 -10.68 -14.71
C GLU A 135 -11.89 -11.89 -14.38
N GLY A 136 -10.84 -12.13 -15.17
CA GLY A 136 -9.89 -13.19 -14.98
C GLY A 136 -8.70 -12.78 -14.09
N PRO A 137 -7.53 -12.47 -14.68
CA PRO A 137 -6.28 -12.32 -13.94
C PRO A 137 -6.28 -11.15 -12.96
N LEU A 138 -6.89 -10.01 -13.30
CA LEU A 138 -6.90 -8.84 -12.42
C LEU A 138 -7.77 -9.08 -11.18
N MET A 139 -8.97 -9.62 -11.35
CA MET A 139 -9.85 -9.97 -10.22
C MET A 139 -9.27 -11.12 -9.40
N SER A 140 -8.62 -12.10 -10.02
CA SER A 140 -7.91 -13.17 -9.30
C SER A 140 -6.84 -12.58 -8.35
N GLY A 141 -6.02 -11.67 -8.84
CA GLY A 141 -5.04 -10.96 -8.00
C GLY A 141 -5.70 -10.13 -6.90
N MET A 142 -6.81 -9.45 -7.19
CA MET A 142 -7.53 -8.64 -6.21
C MET A 142 -8.22 -9.48 -5.12
N ASN A 143 -8.68 -10.67 -5.44
CA ASN A 143 -9.21 -11.62 -4.45
C ASN A 143 -8.12 -12.04 -3.44
N VAL A 144 -6.90 -12.34 -3.93
CA VAL A 144 -5.76 -12.62 -3.05
C VAL A 144 -5.44 -11.44 -2.14
N VAL A 145 -5.50 -10.21 -2.67
CA VAL A 145 -5.33 -8.99 -1.86
C VAL A 145 -6.41 -8.89 -0.76
N GLY A 146 -7.66 -9.19 -1.10
CA GLY A 146 -8.77 -9.23 -0.15
C GLY A 146 -8.56 -10.25 0.97
N ASP A 147 -8.14 -11.46 0.62
CA ASP A 147 -7.85 -12.53 1.58
C ASP A 147 -6.69 -12.15 2.52
N LEU A 148 -5.60 -11.60 1.96
CA LEU A 148 -4.45 -11.14 2.75
C LEU A 148 -4.82 -9.98 3.68
N PHE A 149 -5.65 -9.06 3.22
CA PHE A 149 -6.15 -7.96 4.04
C PHE A 149 -7.08 -8.48 5.15
N GLY A 150 -8.02 -9.35 4.84
CA GLY A 150 -8.92 -9.97 5.80
C GLY A 150 -8.16 -10.79 6.87
N ALA A 151 -7.09 -11.49 6.47
CA ALA A 151 -6.21 -12.23 7.37
C ALA A 151 -5.24 -11.35 8.18
N GLY A 152 -5.27 -10.02 8.01
CA GLY A 152 -4.34 -9.09 8.68
C GLY A 152 -2.88 -9.18 8.21
N LYS A 153 -2.64 -9.83 7.06
CA LYS A 153 -1.31 -9.98 6.45
C LYS A 153 -0.96 -8.84 5.48
N MET A 154 -1.94 -8.06 5.10
CA MET A 154 -1.79 -6.89 4.24
C MET A 154 -2.46 -5.67 4.90
N PHE A 155 -1.90 -4.47 4.73
CA PHE A 155 -2.43 -3.24 5.30
C PHE A 155 -3.19 -2.43 4.25
N LEU A 156 -4.07 -1.54 4.71
CA LEU A 156 -4.85 -0.68 3.83
C LEU A 156 -4.00 0.07 2.77
N PRO A 157 -2.83 0.65 3.08
CA PRO A 157 -1.99 1.30 2.07
C PRO A 157 -1.52 0.36 0.97
N GLN A 158 -1.26 -0.92 1.28
CA GLN A 158 -0.90 -1.92 0.27
C GLN A 158 -2.11 -2.26 -0.63
N VAL A 159 -3.32 -2.33 -0.06
CA VAL A 159 -4.57 -2.48 -0.83
C VAL A 159 -4.78 -1.29 -1.77
N VAL A 160 -4.48 -0.07 -1.32
CA VAL A 160 -4.54 1.14 -2.16
C VAL A 160 -3.52 1.06 -3.32
N LYS A 161 -2.32 0.54 -3.09
CA LYS A 161 -1.35 0.28 -4.17
C LYS A 161 -1.91 -0.72 -5.20
N SER A 162 -2.50 -1.82 -4.75
CA SER A 162 -3.16 -2.79 -5.63
C SER A 162 -4.33 -2.17 -6.42
N ALA A 163 -5.16 -1.35 -5.77
CA ALA A 163 -6.23 -0.62 -6.45
C ALA A 163 -5.71 0.35 -7.52
N ARG A 164 -4.53 0.96 -7.32
CA ARG A 164 -3.86 1.78 -8.34
C ARG A 164 -3.43 0.95 -9.55
N VAL A 165 -2.89 -0.26 -9.34
CA VAL A 165 -2.56 -1.19 -10.42
C VAL A 165 -3.81 -1.51 -11.25
N MET A 166 -4.92 -1.87 -10.59
CA MET A 166 -6.22 -2.09 -11.24
C MET A 166 -6.65 -0.88 -12.06
N LYS A 167 -6.57 0.32 -11.49
CA LYS A 167 -6.95 1.56 -12.17
C LYS A 167 -6.14 1.78 -13.47
N HIS A 168 -4.85 1.51 -13.47
CA HIS A 168 -4.00 1.64 -14.66
C HIS A 168 -4.38 0.62 -15.74
N ALA A 169 -4.61 -0.64 -15.34
CA ALA A 169 -5.05 -1.68 -16.28
C ALA A 169 -6.41 -1.36 -16.90
N VAL A 170 -7.39 -0.98 -16.08
CA VAL A 170 -8.74 -0.59 -16.55
C VAL A 170 -8.66 0.63 -17.46
N ALA A 171 -7.88 1.65 -17.10
CA ALA A 171 -7.73 2.85 -17.95
C ALA A 171 -7.17 2.52 -19.33
N HIS A 172 -6.28 1.53 -19.43
CA HIS A 172 -5.77 1.04 -20.71
C HIS A 172 -6.84 0.32 -21.53
N LEU A 173 -7.74 -0.43 -20.88
CA LEU A 173 -8.79 -1.21 -21.56
C LEU A 173 -10.02 -0.39 -21.97
N LEU A 174 -10.20 0.82 -21.41
CA LEU A 174 -11.39 1.65 -21.66
C LEU A 174 -11.69 1.95 -23.16
N PRO A 175 -10.68 2.12 -24.06
CA PRO A 175 -10.94 2.39 -25.46
C PRO A 175 -11.46 1.20 -26.27
N TYR A 176 -11.39 0.00 -25.73
CA TYR A 176 -11.75 -1.28 -26.39
C TYR A 176 -13.07 -1.81 -25.85
#